data_9fafae568bc3016507e954e77d2a0fc2
#
_entry.id   9fafae568bc3016507e954e77d2a0fc2
#
_cell.length_a   1.000
_cell.length_b   1.000
_cell.length_c   1.000
_cell.angle_alpha   90.00
_cell.angle_beta   90.00
_cell.angle_gamma   90.00
#
_symmetry.space_group_name_H-M   'P 1'
#
loop_
_entity.id
_entity.type
_entity.pdbx_description
1 polymer ?
#
loop_
_entity_poly.entity_id
_entity_poly.type
_entity_poly.pdbx_seq_one_letter_code
_entity_poly.pdbx_strand_id
1 'polypeptide(L)'
;MKRFWKEAGVELKGDGWQVNLDGRPVKTPARAALSVPTEALARAIAEEWRTVEQEIDPRAMPLTGLANAAIDRVAPERGAFAEGLARYAAADLACYRAEGPRELVVRQERHWDKLLGWARRRFDVDFATTSGLMHVTQPAATVEQLGHAIAALDAFRLAGLSPLVTIGGSLVAALAVLEKAITAEQAWEAVSVDDRWQLEQWGSDAEAEAALENRRRDFFAAARFLELLDR
;
A
#
# COMPACT_ATOMS: atom_id res chain seq x y z
N MET A 1 -22.38 11.41 6.86
CA MET A 1 -23.68 11.20 6.14
C MET A 1 -24.37 10.04 6.80
N LYS A 2 -25.66 10.15 7.16
CA LYS A 2 -26.41 9.08 7.81
C LYS A 2 -26.68 7.93 6.84
N ARG A 3 -26.70 6.71 7.38
CA ARG A 3 -27.12 5.52 6.65
C ARG A 3 -28.57 5.68 6.18
N PHE A 4 -28.85 5.42 4.91
CA PHE A 4 -30.17 5.52 4.29
C PHE A 4 -30.60 4.24 3.57
N TRP A 5 -29.71 3.21 3.52
CA TRP A 5 -29.93 1.94 2.84
C TRP A 5 -30.16 0.81 3.85
N LYS A 6 -30.79 -0.27 3.40
CA LYS A 6 -31.02 -1.50 4.15
C LYS A 6 -30.02 -2.59 3.75
N GLU A 7 -29.77 -2.72 2.44
CA GLU A 7 -28.95 -3.78 1.88
C GLU A 7 -27.81 -3.22 1.04
N ALA A 8 -26.64 -3.87 1.15
CA ALA A 8 -25.52 -3.65 0.25
C ALA A 8 -25.24 -4.95 -0.52
N GLY A 9 -25.18 -4.87 -1.84
CA GLY A 9 -24.99 -6.00 -2.74
C GLY A 9 -23.98 -5.72 -3.82
N VAL A 10 -23.70 -6.73 -4.63
CA VAL A 10 -22.80 -6.65 -5.79
C VAL A 10 -23.47 -7.22 -7.02
N GLU A 11 -23.16 -6.67 -8.19
CA GLU A 11 -23.70 -7.07 -9.47
C GLU A 11 -22.62 -6.97 -10.54
N LEU A 12 -22.49 -7.98 -11.39
CA LEU A 12 -21.61 -7.91 -12.55
C LEU A 12 -22.28 -7.01 -13.61
N LYS A 13 -21.56 -5.96 -14.03
CA LYS A 13 -22.05 -5.04 -15.04
C LYS A 13 -20.92 -4.63 -15.99
N GLY A 14 -21.05 -5.05 -17.25
CA GLY A 14 -19.94 -4.95 -18.21
C GLY A 14 -18.75 -5.79 -17.73
N ASP A 15 -17.57 -5.19 -17.70
CA ASP A 15 -16.31 -5.86 -17.33
C ASP A 15 -15.98 -5.74 -15.83
N GLY A 16 -16.90 -5.19 -15.01
CA GLY A 16 -16.62 -4.93 -13.61
C GLY A 16 -17.77 -5.27 -12.68
N TRP A 17 -17.42 -5.47 -11.42
CA TRP A 17 -18.35 -5.73 -10.32
C TRP A 17 -18.76 -4.42 -9.65
N GLN A 18 -20.05 -4.07 -9.76
CA GLN A 18 -20.61 -2.85 -9.22
C GLN A 18 -21.13 -3.07 -7.80
N VAL A 19 -20.84 -2.17 -6.89
CA VAL A 19 -21.41 -2.16 -5.54
C VAL A 19 -22.70 -1.37 -5.53
N ASN A 20 -23.77 -1.95 -5.01
CA ASN A 20 -25.12 -1.38 -4.98
C ASN A 20 -25.65 -1.26 -3.55
N LEU A 21 -26.41 -0.20 -3.28
CA LEU A 21 -27.21 -0.01 -2.06
C LEU A 21 -28.68 0.02 -2.43
N ASP A 22 -29.47 -0.92 -1.89
CA ASP A 22 -30.89 -1.12 -2.24
C ASP A 22 -31.12 -1.15 -3.76
N GLY A 23 -30.22 -1.89 -4.49
CA GLY A 23 -30.27 -2.02 -5.95
C GLY A 23 -29.78 -0.79 -6.74
N ARG A 24 -29.31 0.28 -6.07
CA ARG A 24 -28.77 1.48 -6.73
C ARG A 24 -27.25 1.50 -6.63
N PRO A 25 -26.53 1.81 -7.72
CA PRO A 25 -25.07 1.83 -7.71
C PRO A 25 -24.53 2.89 -6.73
N VAL A 26 -23.56 2.49 -5.93
CA VAL A 26 -22.75 3.43 -5.15
C VAL A 26 -22.00 4.34 -6.12
N LYS A 27 -21.94 5.62 -5.80
CA LYS A 27 -21.19 6.61 -6.58
C LYS A 27 -19.90 6.98 -5.84
N THR A 28 -18.82 7.09 -6.60
CA THR A 28 -17.58 7.69 -6.12
C THR A 28 -17.77 9.19 -5.83
N PRO A 29 -16.84 9.85 -5.14
CA PRO A 29 -16.87 11.32 -4.95
C PRO A 29 -16.98 12.10 -6.28
N ALA A 30 -16.35 11.65 -7.36
CA ALA A 30 -16.48 12.24 -8.70
C ALA A 30 -17.74 11.80 -9.45
N ARG A 31 -18.67 11.07 -8.78
CA ARG A 31 -19.95 10.60 -9.31
C ARG A 31 -19.87 9.51 -10.37
N ALA A 32 -18.74 8.86 -10.56
CA ALA A 32 -18.64 7.62 -11.30
C ALA A 32 -19.34 6.45 -10.56
N ALA A 33 -19.68 5.38 -11.23
CA ALA A 33 -20.14 4.17 -10.56
C ALA A 33 -18.96 3.49 -9.84
N LEU A 34 -19.16 3.04 -8.60
CA LEU A 34 -18.16 2.25 -7.88
C LEU A 34 -18.14 0.84 -8.44
N SER A 35 -17.31 0.63 -9.46
CA SER A 35 -17.12 -0.65 -10.15
C SER A 35 -15.67 -1.08 -10.03
N VAL A 36 -15.43 -2.34 -9.65
CA VAL A 36 -14.10 -2.89 -9.38
C VAL A 36 -13.86 -4.16 -10.22
N PRO A 37 -12.59 -4.54 -10.45
CA PRO A 37 -12.28 -5.63 -11.39
C PRO A 37 -12.75 -7.02 -10.94
N THR A 38 -12.80 -7.29 -9.63
CA THR A 38 -13.04 -8.62 -9.08
C THR A 38 -14.28 -8.67 -8.18
N GLU A 39 -14.95 -9.81 -8.19
CA GLU A 39 -16.08 -10.06 -7.29
C GLU A 39 -15.64 -10.04 -5.82
N ALA A 40 -14.46 -10.58 -5.53
CA ALA A 40 -13.92 -10.63 -4.18
C ALA A 40 -13.75 -9.23 -3.58
N LEU A 41 -13.21 -8.29 -4.36
CA LEU A 41 -13.05 -6.91 -3.93
C LEU A 41 -14.43 -6.22 -3.78
N ALA A 42 -15.34 -6.40 -4.73
CA ALA A 42 -16.69 -5.83 -4.66
C ALA A 42 -17.44 -6.32 -3.41
N ARG A 43 -17.37 -7.62 -3.11
CA ARG A 43 -17.98 -8.21 -1.90
C ARG A 43 -17.38 -7.65 -0.61
N ALA A 44 -16.06 -7.50 -0.56
CA ALA A 44 -15.38 -6.92 0.59
C ALA A 44 -15.76 -5.44 0.80
N ILE A 45 -15.88 -4.66 -0.27
CA ILE A 45 -16.39 -3.29 -0.22
C ILE A 45 -17.86 -3.29 0.24
N ALA A 46 -18.72 -4.14 -0.34
CA ALA A 46 -20.12 -4.22 0.10
C ALA A 46 -20.24 -4.55 1.58
N GLU A 47 -19.31 -5.35 2.16
CA GLU A 47 -19.26 -5.62 3.58
C GLU A 47 -18.93 -4.36 4.40
N GLU A 48 -18.01 -3.50 3.98
CA GLU A 48 -17.79 -2.20 4.63
C GLU A 48 -19.09 -1.39 4.69
N TRP A 49 -19.87 -1.38 3.60
CA TRP A 49 -21.15 -0.67 3.57
C TRP A 49 -22.22 -1.32 4.47
N ARG A 50 -22.20 -2.65 4.67
CA ARG A 50 -23.15 -3.35 5.57
C ARG A 50 -22.86 -3.03 7.02
N THR A 51 -21.61 -2.91 7.42
CA THR A 51 -21.19 -2.64 8.81
C THR A 51 -21.42 -1.20 9.26
N VAL A 52 -21.75 -0.27 8.36
CA VAL A 52 -22.14 1.08 8.75
C VAL A 52 -23.43 1.02 9.57
N GLU A 53 -23.39 1.45 10.83
CA GLU A 53 -24.57 1.45 11.71
C GLU A 53 -25.45 2.68 11.52
N GLN A 54 -24.90 3.87 11.77
CA GLN A 54 -25.65 5.13 11.73
C GLN A 54 -25.09 6.14 10.74
N GLU A 55 -23.79 6.35 10.76
CA GLU A 55 -23.09 7.33 9.91
C GLU A 55 -21.92 6.71 9.20
N ILE A 56 -21.68 7.18 7.98
CA ILE A 56 -20.49 6.77 7.21
C ILE A 56 -19.27 7.36 7.88
N ASP A 57 -18.36 6.46 8.30
CA ASP A 57 -16.99 6.81 8.69
C ASP A 57 -16.02 6.33 7.60
N PRO A 58 -15.42 7.23 6.81
CA PRO A 58 -14.46 6.85 5.76
C PRO A 58 -13.23 6.10 6.30
N ARG A 59 -12.87 6.28 7.57
CA ARG A 59 -11.73 5.58 8.19
C ARG A 59 -12.03 4.11 8.45
N ALA A 60 -13.30 3.76 8.60
CA ALA A 60 -13.76 2.38 8.74
C ALA A 60 -13.99 1.68 7.39
N MET A 61 -13.78 2.40 6.26
CA MET A 61 -14.08 1.93 4.90
C MET A 61 -12.86 2.05 3.97
N PRO A 62 -11.70 1.47 4.32
CA PRO A 62 -10.46 1.69 3.58
C PRO A 62 -10.50 1.10 2.16
N LEU A 63 -11.17 -0.05 1.93
CA LEU A 63 -11.28 -0.64 0.59
C LEU A 63 -12.13 0.23 -0.34
N THR A 64 -13.23 0.78 0.18
CA THR A 64 -14.06 1.78 -0.53
C THR A 64 -13.22 3.01 -0.89
N GLY A 65 -12.42 3.50 0.07
CA GLY A 65 -11.52 4.64 -0.14
C GLY A 65 -10.49 4.40 -1.24
N LEU A 66 -9.84 3.24 -1.25
CA LEU A 66 -8.86 2.84 -2.27
C LEU A 66 -9.51 2.67 -3.65
N ALA A 67 -10.70 2.06 -3.72
CA ALA A 67 -11.43 1.90 -4.98
C ALA A 67 -11.87 3.26 -5.55
N ASN A 68 -12.35 4.19 -4.71
CA ASN A 68 -12.64 5.56 -5.11
C ASN A 68 -11.38 6.27 -5.64
N ALA A 69 -10.25 6.14 -4.95
CA ALA A 69 -8.99 6.72 -5.40
C ALA A 69 -8.52 6.13 -6.74
N ALA A 70 -8.67 4.81 -6.93
CA ALA A 70 -8.34 4.15 -8.19
C ALA A 70 -9.15 4.72 -9.36
N ILE A 71 -10.45 4.91 -9.17
CA ILE A 71 -11.37 5.38 -10.22
C ILE A 71 -11.21 6.87 -10.48
N ASP A 72 -11.24 7.69 -9.41
CA ASP A 72 -11.38 9.13 -9.53
C ASP A 72 -10.07 9.88 -9.71
N ARG A 73 -8.95 9.32 -9.21
CA ARG A 73 -7.65 10.00 -9.17
C ARG A 73 -6.57 9.28 -9.97
N VAL A 74 -6.45 7.96 -9.80
CA VAL A 74 -5.35 7.21 -10.41
C VAL A 74 -5.65 6.93 -11.88
N ALA A 75 -6.83 6.46 -12.23
CA ALA A 75 -7.17 6.11 -13.61
C ALA A 75 -7.03 7.27 -14.60
N PRO A 76 -7.47 8.51 -14.29
CA PRO A 76 -7.32 9.65 -15.20
C PRO A 76 -5.86 10.06 -15.44
N GLU A 77 -4.99 9.88 -14.45
CA GLU A 77 -3.59 10.36 -14.49
C GLU A 77 -2.60 9.23 -14.16
N ARG A 78 -2.88 8.01 -14.63
CA ARG A 78 -2.15 6.79 -14.27
C ARG A 78 -0.63 6.92 -14.45
N GLY A 79 -0.17 7.53 -15.54
CA GLY A 79 1.26 7.72 -15.82
C GLY A 79 1.94 8.60 -14.75
N ALA A 80 1.39 9.79 -14.48
CA ALA A 80 1.94 10.70 -13.48
C ALA A 80 1.90 10.10 -12.07
N PHE A 81 0.85 9.32 -11.75
CA PHE A 81 0.75 8.64 -10.48
C PHE A 81 1.83 7.55 -10.33
N ALA A 82 2.03 6.74 -11.39
CA ALA A 82 3.08 5.72 -11.43
C ALA A 82 4.48 6.34 -11.27
N GLU A 83 4.77 7.43 -11.97
CA GLU A 83 6.04 8.19 -11.84
C GLU A 83 6.25 8.70 -10.40
N GLY A 84 5.18 9.17 -9.75
CA GLY A 84 5.24 9.60 -8.34
C GLY A 84 5.70 8.48 -7.40
N LEU A 85 5.18 7.26 -7.58
CA LEU A 85 5.60 6.10 -6.80
C LEU A 85 7.00 5.61 -7.18
N ALA A 86 7.35 5.64 -8.46
CA ALA A 86 8.65 5.20 -8.95
C ALA A 86 9.82 6.01 -8.35
N ARG A 87 9.58 7.27 -7.93
CA ARG A 87 10.61 8.10 -7.26
C ARG A 87 11.15 7.49 -5.99
N TYR A 88 10.38 6.63 -5.30
CA TYR A 88 10.86 5.91 -4.12
C TYR A 88 12.02 4.95 -4.43
N ALA A 89 12.18 4.51 -5.69
CA ALA A 89 13.33 3.72 -6.10
C ALA A 89 14.67 4.45 -5.91
N ALA A 90 14.69 5.79 -6.00
CA ALA A 90 15.89 6.60 -5.82
C ALA A 90 16.29 6.79 -4.36
N ALA A 91 15.38 6.55 -3.41
CA ALA A 91 15.61 6.76 -1.97
C ALA A 91 14.83 5.73 -1.13
N ASP A 92 14.92 4.44 -1.50
CA ASP A 92 14.25 3.35 -0.81
C ASP A 92 14.78 3.19 0.63
N LEU A 93 13.88 3.07 1.59
CA LEU A 93 14.21 2.88 3.02
C LEU A 93 15.28 1.80 3.23
N ALA A 94 15.17 0.67 2.52
CA ALA A 94 16.08 -0.45 2.69
C ALA A 94 17.54 -0.15 2.30
N CYS A 95 17.80 0.99 1.66
CA CYS A 95 19.14 1.41 1.28
C CYS A 95 19.86 2.26 2.34
N TYR A 96 19.15 2.73 3.39
CA TYR A 96 19.69 3.62 4.41
C TYR A 96 19.79 2.93 5.77
N ARG A 97 21.00 2.60 6.20
CA ARG A 97 21.27 1.87 7.44
C ARG A 97 21.61 2.83 8.58
N ALA A 98 21.22 2.45 9.80
CA ALA A 98 21.73 3.14 11.00
C ALA A 98 23.24 2.96 11.11
N GLU A 99 23.93 3.97 11.67
CA GLU A 99 25.35 3.86 12.05
C GLU A 99 25.53 3.06 13.34
N GLY A 100 24.50 3.02 14.16
CA GLY A 100 24.41 2.33 15.44
C GLY A 100 23.05 2.57 16.12
N PRO A 101 22.80 1.93 17.26
CA PRO A 101 23.63 0.88 17.88
C PRO A 101 23.61 -0.42 17.05
N ARG A 102 24.59 -1.32 17.33
CA ARG A 102 24.78 -2.55 16.55
C ARG A 102 23.52 -3.42 16.49
N GLU A 103 22.74 -3.47 17.54
CA GLU A 103 21.51 -4.25 17.63
C GLU A 103 20.46 -3.77 16.59
N LEU A 104 20.34 -2.45 16.40
CA LEU A 104 19.47 -1.89 15.37
C LEU A 104 19.98 -2.22 13.97
N VAL A 105 21.30 -2.05 13.73
CA VAL A 105 21.91 -2.40 12.43
C VAL A 105 21.64 -3.87 12.08
N VAL A 106 21.82 -4.79 13.01
CA VAL A 106 21.57 -6.23 12.80
C VAL A 106 20.08 -6.50 12.49
N ARG A 107 19.16 -5.78 13.15
CA ARG A 107 17.72 -5.90 12.84
C ARG A 107 17.41 -5.42 11.42
N GLN A 108 17.96 -4.26 11.01
CA GLN A 108 17.80 -3.73 9.66
C GLN A 108 18.39 -4.69 8.61
N GLU A 109 19.61 -5.20 8.80
CA GLU A 109 20.24 -6.18 7.91
C GLU A 109 19.36 -7.43 7.73
N ARG A 110 18.84 -7.96 8.83
CA ARG A 110 17.99 -9.16 8.82
C ARG A 110 16.78 -9.05 7.91
N HIS A 111 16.14 -7.87 7.87
CA HIS A 111 14.93 -7.63 7.09
C HIS A 111 15.27 -7.10 5.69
N TRP A 112 16.10 -6.08 5.61
CA TRP A 112 16.29 -5.30 4.39
C TRP A 112 17.21 -5.98 3.38
N ASP A 113 18.21 -6.76 3.83
CA ASP A 113 19.08 -7.49 2.90
C ASP A 113 18.31 -8.54 2.12
N LYS A 114 17.32 -9.17 2.76
CA LYS A 114 16.43 -10.12 2.09
C LYS A 114 15.57 -9.46 1.01
N LEU A 115 15.04 -8.26 1.30
CA LEU A 115 14.26 -7.46 0.37
C LEU A 115 15.10 -7.03 -0.84
N LEU A 116 16.25 -6.42 -0.59
CA LEU A 116 17.16 -6.01 -1.67
C LEU A 116 17.67 -7.22 -2.47
N GLY A 117 17.98 -8.33 -1.80
CA GLY A 117 18.39 -9.58 -2.44
C GLY A 117 17.28 -10.16 -3.33
N TRP A 118 16.02 -10.09 -2.92
CA TRP A 118 14.88 -10.46 -3.75
C TRP A 118 14.75 -9.55 -4.97
N ALA A 119 14.78 -8.24 -4.76
CA ALA A 119 14.63 -7.27 -5.85
C ALA A 119 15.75 -7.37 -6.90
N ARG A 120 17.01 -7.60 -6.46
CA ARG A 120 18.13 -7.87 -7.37
C ARG A 120 17.84 -9.01 -8.32
N ARG A 121 17.38 -10.13 -7.80
CA ARG A 121 17.06 -11.32 -8.61
C ARG A 121 15.82 -11.15 -9.47
N ARG A 122 14.82 -10.44 -8.95
CA ARG A 122 13.52 -10.33 -9.62
C ARG A 122 13.53 -9.33 -10.76
N PHE A 123 14.24 -8.22 -10.59
CA PHE A 123 14.25 -7.11 -11.54
C PHE A 123 15.59 -6.92 -12.26
N ASP A 124 16.59 -7.78 -11.98
CA ASP A 124 17.95 -7.67 -12.51
C ASP A 124 18.55 -6.28 -12.26
N VAL A 125 18.54 -5.83 -11.01
CA VAL A 125 19.00 -4.51 -10.57
C VAL A 125 19.99 -4.62 -9.43
N ASP A 126 20.73 -3.52 -9.18
CA ASP A 126 21.61 -3.38 -8.04
C ASP A 126 21.23 -2.16 -7.19
N PHE A 127 21.58 -2.20 -5.91
CA PHE A 127 21.32 -1.12 -4.97
C PHE A 127 22.61 -0.66 -4.31
N ALA A 128 22.81 0.65 -4.28
CA ALA A 128 23.80 1.29 -3.40
C ALA A 128 23.17 1.44 -2.01
N THR A 129 23.89 1.00 -0.97
CA THR A 129 23.48 1.17 0.43
C THR A 129 24.45 2.10 1.14
N THR A 130 23.95 2.86 2.12
CA THR A 130 24.76 3.75 2.93
C THR A 130 24.40 3.61 4.41
N SER A 131 25.29 4.04 5.28
CA SER A 131 25.02 4.21 6.72
C SER A 131 24.94 5.69 7.05
N GLY A 132 24.06 6.04 7.98
CA GLY A 132 23.80 7.42 8.37
C GLY A 132 22.85 8.17 7.43
N LEU A 133 22.91 9.50 7.51
CA LEU A 133 21.96 10.40 6.85
C LEU A 133 22.38 10.86 5.44
N MET A 134 23.56 10.48 5.00
CA MET A 134 24.06 10.95 3.69
C MET A 134 23.34 10.25 2.56
N HIS A 135 22.82 11.07 1.64
CA HIS A 135 22.17 10.54 0.44
C HIS A 135 23.14 9.71 -0.40
N VAL A 136 22.68 8.56 -0.87
CA VAL A 136 23.39 7.73 -1.86
C VAL A 136 22.59 7.68 -3.15
N THR A 137 23.23 8.01 -4.27
CA THR A 137 22.60 7.95 -5.59
C THR A 137 22.46 6.49 -6.02
N GLN A 138 21.25 6.09 -6.36
CA GLN A 138 20.98 4.75 -6.90
C GLN A 138 21.42 4.64 -8.37
N PRO A 139 21.85 3.46 -8.85
CA PRO A 139 22.12 3.25 -10.27
C PRO A 139 20.91 3.65 -11.13
N ALA A 140 21.16 4.40 -12.20
CA ALA A 140 20.08 4.86 -13.09
C ALA A 140 19.25 3.69 -13.65
N ALA A 141 19.91 2.60 -14.03
CA ALA A 141 19.25 1.39 -14.52
C ALA A 141 18.29 0.79 -13.49
N THR A 142 18.63 0.84 -12.19
CA THR A 142 17.74 0.35 -11.10
C THR A 142 16.48 1.21 -11.02
N VAL A 143 16.64 2.53 -11.01
CA VAL A 143 15.50 3.46 -10.95
C VAL A 143 14.59 3.30 -12.15
N GLU A 144 15.18 3.19 -13.36
CA GLU A 144 14.44 2.97 -14.60
C GLU A 144 13.70 1.65 -14.62
N GLN A 145 14.37 0.54 -14.26
CA GLN A 145 13.77 -0.79 -14.27
C GLN A 145 12.60 -0.93 -13.27
N LEU A 146 12.76 -0.41 -12.06
CA LEU A 146 11.67 -0.36 -11.07
C LEU A 146 10.56 0.59 -11.52
N GLY A 147 10.91 1.70 -12.17
CA GLY A 147 9.94 2.61 -12.79
C GLY A 147 9.08 1.92 -13.86
N HIS A 148 9.69 1.10 -14.73
CA HIS A 148 8.96 0.30 -15.71
C HIS A 148 8.01 -0.71 -15.07
N ALA A 149 8.44 -1.38 -13.99
CA ALA A 149 7.59 -2.30 -13.26
C ALA A 149 6.33 -1.62 -12.68
N ILE A 150 6.48 -0.39 -12.15
CA ILE A 150 5.36 0.41 -11.65
C ILE A 150 4.46 0.92 -12.78
N ALA A 151 5.04 1.40 -13.89
CA ALA A 151 4.29 1.93 -15.03
C ALA A 151 3.40 0.86 -15.72
N ALA A 152 3.75 -0.42 -15.59
CA ALA A 152 2.98 -1.54 -16.12
C ALA A 152 1.69 -1.84 -15.32
N LEU A 153 1.54 -1.31 -14.10
CA LEU A 153 0.41 -1.58 -13.23
C LEU A 153 -0.85 -0.82 -13.67
N ASP A 154 -2.02 -1.46 -13.49
CA ASP A 154 -3.30 -0.81 -13.64
C ASP A 154 -3.61 0.16 -12.48
N ALA A 155 -4.68 0.95 -12.63
CA ALA A 155 -5.06 1.97 -11.66
C ALA A 155 -5.41 1.39 -10.28
N PHE A 156 -6.02 0.22 -10.21
CA PHE A 156 -6.38 -0.41 -8.93
C PHE A 156 -5.13 -0.93 -8.22
N ARG A 157 -4.22 -1.58 -8.93
CA ARG A 157 -2.94 -2.00 -8.35
C ARG A 157 -2.10 -0.82 -7.88
N LEU A 158 -2.04 0.26 -8.65
CA LEU A 158 -1.36 1.49 -8.24
C LEU A 158 -1.98 2.11 -6.98
N ALA A 159 -3.32 2.18 -6.90
CA ALA A 159 -4.01 2.71 -5.74
C ALA A 159 -3.75 1.89 -4.47
N GLY A 160 -3.77 0.54 -4.58
CA GLY A 160 -3.43 -0.35 -3.46
C GLY A 160 -1.95 -0.33 -3.10
N LEU A 161 -1.05 -0.17 -4.07
CA LEU A 161 0.40 -0.11 -3.83
C LEU A 161 0.82 1.19 -3.12
N SER A 162 0.12 2.29 -3.41
CA SER A 162 0.48 3.62 -2.91
C SER A 162 0.63 3.71 -1.39
N PRO A 163 -0.32 3.24 -0.55
CA PRO A 163 -0.13 3.26 0.89
C PRO A 163 1.03 2.38 1.37
N LEU A 164 1.27 1.23 0.71
CA LEU A 164 2.41 0.37 1.06
C LEU A 164 3.73 1.11 0.87
N VAL A 165 3.87 1.84 -0.25
CA VAL A 165 5.06 2.63 -0.56
C VAL A 165 5.18 3.84 0.36
N THR A 166 4.12 4.63 0.51
CA THR A 166 4.19 5.93 1.21
C THR A 166 4.26 5.78 2.74
N ILE A 167 3.59 4.78 3.31
CA ILE A 167 3.65 4.47 4.73
C ILE A 167 4.98 3.77 5.06
N GLY A 168 5.38 2.82 4.20
CA GLY A 168 6.57 2.01 4.43
C GLY A 168 7.88 2.68 4.03
N GLY A 169 7.86 3.73 3.20
CA GLY A 169 9.07 4.36 2.68
C GLY A 169 9.89 3.47 1.75
N SER A 170 9.36 2.32 1.32
CA SER A 170 10.08 1.33 0.50
C SER A 170 9.22 0.84 -0.67
N LEU A 171 9.67 1.15 -1.87
CA LEU A 171 9.09 0.62 -3.10
C LEU A 171 9.38 -0.89 -3.23
N VAL A 172 10.56 -1.31 -2.80
CA VAL A 172 10.99 -2.72 -2.85
C VAL A 172 10.10 -3.59 -1.96
N ALA A 173 9.82 -3.15 -0.72
CA ALA A 173 8.92 -3.88 0.18
C ALA A 173 7.49 -3.96 -0.37
N ALA A 174 6.98 -2.86 -0.93
CA ALA A 174 5.65 -2.79 -1.52
C ALA A 174 5.51 -3.71 -2.75
N LEU A 175 6.50 -3.73 -3.64
CA LEU A 175 6.56 -4.64 -4.78
C LEU A 175 6.66 -6.11 -4.33
N ALA A 176 7.42 -6.40 -3.27
CA ALA A 176 7.53 -7.75 -2.73
C ALA A 176 6.19 -8.27 -2.19
N VAL A 177 5.36 -7.40 -1.59
CA VAL A 177 3.99 -7.74 -1.19
C VAL A 177 3.10 -7.97 -2.42
N LEU A 178 3.14 -7.05 -3.38
CA LEU A 178 2.34 -7.14 -4.61
C LEU A 178 2.60 -8.44 -5.36
N GLU A 179 3.86 -8.87 -5.46
CA GLU A 179 4.26 -10.11 -6.12
C GLU A 179 4.20 -11.35 -5.21
N LYS A 180 3.68 -11.21 -3.98
CA LYS A 180 3.53 -12.30 -3.00
C LYS A 180 4.86 -12.99 -2.64
N ALA A 181 5.98 -12.28 -2.80
CA ALA A 181 7.31 -12.74 -2.39
C ALA A 181 7.47 -12.73 -0.87
N ILE A 182 6.76 -11.84 -0.20
CA ILE A 182 6.63 -11.77 1.26
C ILE A 182 5.19 -11.49 1.65
N THR A 183 4.83 -11.81 2.90
CA THR A 183 3.51 -11.45 3.44
C THR A 183 3.46 -9.97 3.86
N ALA A 184 2.25 -9.44 4.04
CA ALA A 184 2.06 -8.08 4.57
C ALA A 184 2.68 -7.90 5.95
N GLU A 185 2.63 -8.95 6.80
CA GLU A 185 3.25 -8.96 8.13
C GLU A 185 4.77 -8.83 8.03
N GLN A 186 5.41 -9.62 7.16
CA GLN A 186 6.85 -9.56 6.94
C GLN A 186 7.30 -8.20 6.39
N ALA A 187 6.49 -7.61 5.48
CA ALA A 187 6.74 -6.28 4.98
C ALA A 187 6.61 -5.22 6.08
N TRP A 188 5.55 -5.30 6.89
CA TRP A 188 5.35 -4.39 8.02
C TRP A 188 6.49 -4.47 9.03
N GLU A 189 6.93 -5.68 9.38
CA GLU A 189 8.10 -5.88 10.24
C GLU A 189 9.36 -5.21 9.68
N ALA A 190 9.56 -5.28 8.36
CA ALA A 190 10.70 -4.67 7.71
C ALA A 190 10.64 -3.14 7.68
N VAL A 191 9.49 -2.56 7.34
CA VAL A 191 9.37 -1.10 7.19
C VAL A 191 9.19 -0.37 8.53
N SER A 192 8.82 -1.07 9.61
CA SER A 192 8.65 -0.50 10.94
C SER A 192 9.80 -0.80 11.91
N VAL A 193 10.94 -1.30 11.42
CA VAL A 193 12.09 -1.66 12.26
C VAL A 193 12.53 -0.50 13.16
N ASP A 194 12.68 0.69 12.58
CA ASP A 194 13.18 1.87 13.29
C ASP A 194 12.16 2.42 14.27
N ASP A 195 10.89 2.52 13.86
CA ASP A 195 9.79 2.96 14.75
C ASP A 195 9.69 2.05 15.98
N ARG A 196 9.73 0.73 15.77
CA ARG A 196 9.67 -0.26 16.87
C ARG A 196 10.88 -0.22 17.77
N TRP A 197 12.07 -0.05 17.18
CA TRP A 197 13.30 0.14 17.97
C TRP A 197 13.20 1.36 18.86
N GLN A 198 12.71 2.48 18.34
CA GLN A 198 12.55 3.72 19.11
C GLN A 198 11.59 3.52 20.29
N LEU A 199 10.45 2.88 20.08
CA LEU A 199 9.50 2.57 21.15
C LEU A 199 10.10 1.66 22.23
N GLU A 200 10.89 0.66 21.84
CA GLU A 200 11.58 -0.24 22.77
C GLU A 200 12.62 0.49 23.64
N GLN A 201 13.34 1.49 23.08
CA GLN A 201 14.43 2.17 23.79
C GLN A 201 13.95 3.32 24.69
N TRP A 202 12.96 4.07 24.25
CA TRP A 202 12.55 5.30 24.95
C TRP A 202 11.21 5.17 25.68
N GLY A 203 10.62 3.99 25.67
CA GLY A 203 9.31 3.75 26.25
C GLY A 203 8.19 4.16 25.31
N SER A 204 6.99 3.64 25.61
CA SER A 204 5.81 3.92 24.81
C SER A 204 5.18 5.25 25.25
N ASP A 205 4.98 6.12 24.27
CA ASP A 205 4.02 7.20 24.33
C ASP A 205 2.73 6.75 23.64
N ALA A 206 1.59 6.89 24.33
CA ALA A 206 0.30 6.45 23.82
C ALA A 206 -0.06 7.08 22.46
N GLU A 207 0.38 8.31 22.20
CA GLU A 207 0.17 8.98 20.93
C GLU A 207 1.02 8.34 19.81
N ALA A 208 2.29 8.06 20.08
CA ALA A 208 3.18 7.40 19.14
C ALA A 208 2.74 5.97 18.82
N GLU A 209 2.29 5.21 19.82
CA GLU A 209 1.72 3.87 19.61
C GLU A 209 0.44 3.91 18.75
N ALA A 210 -0.47 4.84 19.06
CA ALA A 210 -1.70 5.01 18.29
C ALA A 210 -1.41 5.43 16.84
N ALA A 211 -0.42 6.29 16.61
CA ALA A 211 0.01 6.70 15.28
C ALA A 211 0.57 5.51 14.49
N LEU A 212 1.44 4.70 15.12
CA LEU A 212 2.01 3.50 14.49
C LEU A 212 0.92 2.46 14.17
N GLU A 213 -0.04 2.23 15.07
CA GLU A 213 -1.14 1.29 14.84
C GLU A 213 -2.10 1.79 13.74
N ASN A 214 -2.35 3.10 13.65
CA ASN A 214 -3.11 3.65 12.52
C ASN A 214 -2.39 3.43 11.18
N ARG A 215 -1.08 3.67 11.11
CA ARG A 215 -0.25 3.39 9.92
C ARG A 215 -0.28 1.90 9.56
N ARG A 216 -0.17 1.04 10.58
CA ARG A 216 -0.26 -0.41 10.42
C ARG A 216 -1.60 -0.83 9.82
N ARG A 217 -2.71 -0.37 10.38
CA ARG A 217 -4.05 -0.67 9.88
C ARG A 217 -4.21 -0.27 8.41
N ASP A 218 -3.76 0.92 8.04
CA ASP A 218 -3.89 1.42 6.68
C ASP A 218 -2.98 0.63 5.71
N PHE A 219 -1.79 0.23 6.15
CA PHE A 219 -0.88 -0.64 5.40
C PHE A 219 -1.51 -2.01 5.12
N PHE A 220 -2.09 -2.65 6.13
CA PHE A 220 -2.74 -3.96 5.97
C PHE A 220 -4.01 -3.88 5.14
N ALA A 221 -4.78 -2.81 5.24
CA ALA A 221 -5.93 -2.59 4.38
C ALA A 221 -5.52 -2.49 2.90
N ALA A 222 -4.41 -1.81 2.61
CA ALA A 222 -3.86 -1.70 1.26
C ALA A 222 -3.34 -3.05 0.73
N ALA A 223 -2.64 -3.83 1.55
CA ALA A 223 -2.20 -5.18 1.20
C ALA A 223 -3.40 -6.10 0.91
N ARG A 224 -4.44 -6.05 1.75
CA ARG A 224 -5.69 -6.79 1.53
C ARG A 224 -6.38 -6.38 0.23
N PHE A 225 -6.40 -5.09 -0.08
CA PHE A 225 -6.96 -4.58 -1.33
C PHE A 225 -6.27 -5.22 -2.54
N LEU A 226 -4.93 -5.26 -2.54
CA LEU A 226 -4.15 -5.91 -3.61
C LEU A 226 -4.43 -7.42 -3.70
N GLU A 227 -4.51 -8.11 -2.57
CA GLU A 227 -4.84 -9.54 -2.54
C GLU A 227 -6.20 -9.83 -3.18
N LEU A 228 -7.20 -8.96 -2.93
CA LEU A 228 -8.55 -9.11 -3.47
C LEU A 228 -8.64 -8.83 -4.97
N LEU A 229 -7.66 -8.16 -5.57
CA LEU A 229 -7.57 -7.96 -7.02
C LEU A 229 -7.11 -9.22 -7.77
N ASP A 230 -6.56 -10.20 -7.07
CA ASP A 230 -6.05 -11.44 -7.67
C ASP A 230 -6.97 -12.65 -7.44
N ARG A 231 -8.12 -12.45 -6.80
CA ARG A 231 -9.15 -13.46 -6.52
C ARG A 231 -10.37 -13.19 -7.42
#